data_ed3280ef3041198b2d1225d90b2df1be
#
_entry.id   ed3280ef3041198b2d1225d90b2df1be
#
_cell.length_a   1.000
_cell.length_b   1.000
_cell.length_c   1.000
_cell.angle_alpha   90.00
_cell.angle_beta   90.00
_cell.angle_gamma   90.00
#
_symmetry.space_group_name_H-M   'P 1'
#
loop_
_entity.id
_entity.type
_entity.pdbx_description
1 polymer ?
#
loop_
_entity_poly.entity_id
_entity_poly.type
_entity_poly.pdbx_seq_one_letter_code
_entity_poly.pdbx_strand_id
1 'polypeptide(L)'
;GDDRRTSIGFDEYDISMEDLIPDEPCVIARTNMGYVKRMTPDNFKSQHRGGKGIKGMQTLEEDYIEDLFMTTSHYVLTFFTNTGRAYKLKAYEIPEAGRTSRGTAIINLLQLAPGETITAVVPVKIEDIKDDDYLFMATKNGIVKKTPCKEFANIRKNGIQAMTLRDDDELIEVKLTDDTTEVMMVTKLGMCIRFKATDVRPTGRSAMGVIG
;
A
#
# COMPACT_ATOMS: atom_id res chain seq x y z
N GLY A 1 52.70 6.18 -26.90
CA GLY A 1 51.52 6.43 -26.09
C GLY A 1 51.75 5.83 -24.71
N ASP A 2 51.47 6.53 -23.69
CA ASP A 2 51.60 6.06 -22.30
C ASP A 2 50.42 5.11 -22.01
N ASP A 3 50.71 3.90 -21.50
CA ASP A 3 49.66 2.94 -21.17
C ASP A 3 48.86 3.44 -19.98
N ARG A 4 47.52 3.41 -20.10
CA ARG A 4 46.64 3.81 -19.04
C ARG A 4 46.85 2.92 -17.81
N ARG A 5 47.20 3.53 -16.69
CA ARG A 5 47.37 2.88 -15.38
C ARG A 5 46.09 2.71 -14.57
N THR A 6 44.95 3.11 -15.13
CA THR A 6 43.62 2.95 -14.50
C THR A 6 42.99 1.64 -14.96
N SER A 7 42.69 0.75 -14.03
CA SER A 7 41.85 -0.41 -14.22
C SER A 7 40.43 -0.09 -13.75
N ILE A 8 39.44 -0.56 -14.47
CA ILE A 8 38.04 -0.54 -14.01
C ILE A 8 37.91 -1.73 -13.05
N GLY A 9 37.94 -1.44 -11.74
CA GLY A 9 37.57 -2.44 -10.72
C GLY A 9 36.07 -2.50 -10.57
N PHE A 10 35.55 -3.67 -10.23
CA PHE A 10 34.18 -3.76 -9.73
C PHE A 10 34.18 -3.15 -8.32
N ASP A 11 33.24 -2.23 -8.08
CA ASP A 11 32.98 -1.72 -6.73
C ASP A 11 32.28 -2.85 -5.94
N GLU A 12 33.03 -3.52 -5.10
CA GLU A 12 32.50 -4.59 -4.22
C GLU A 12 31.60 -4.03 -3.09
N TYR A 13 31.46 -2.70 -3.04
CA TYR A 13 30.68 -1.98 -2.03
C TYR A 13 29.58 -1.14 -2.68
N ASP A 14 28.73 -1.75 -3.51
CA ASP A 14 27.45 -1.12 -3.91
C ASP A 14 26.48 -1.19 -2.71
N ILE A 15 26.79 -0.38 -1.67
CA ILE A 15 25.95 -0.21 -0.49
C ILE A 15 24.69 0.52 -0.96
N SER A 16 23.58 -0.19 -1.02
CA SER A 16 22.29 0.46 -1.30
C SER A 16 21.92 1.40 -0.13
N MET A 17 21.16 2.44 -0.41
CA MET A 17 20.63 3.31 0.65
C MET A 17 19.85 2.51 1.71
N GLU A 18 19.24 1.40 1.32
CA GLU A 18 18.50 0.49 2.20
C GLU A 18 19.42 -0.20 3.21
N ASP A 19 20.65 -0.56 2.82
CA ASP A 19 21.63 -1.21 3.71
C ASP A 19 22.09 -0.28 4.85
N LEU A 20 21.97 1.03 4.67
CA LEU A 20 22.27 2.03 5.69
C LEU A 20 21.11 2.32 6.65
N ILE A 21 19.91 1.86 6.35
CA ILE A 21 18.70 2.09 7.13
C ILE A 21 18.37 0.80 7.89
N PRO A 22 18.35 0.80 9.22
CA PRO A 22 17.97 -0.39 9.97
C PRO A 22 16.51 -0.77 9.72
N ASP A 23 16.24 -2.08 9.63
CA ASP A 23 14.87 -2.59 9.53
C ASP A 23 14.22 -2.60 10.91
N GLU A 24 13.55 -1.52 11.25
CA GLU A 24 12.94 -1.30 12.54
C GLU A 24 11.41 -1.30 12.45
N PRO A 25 10.72 -1.80 13.49
CA PRO A 25 9.26 -1.69 13.55
C PRO A 25 8.81 -0.24 13.50
N CYS A 26 7.78 0.02 12.72
CA CYS A 26 7.17 1.34 12.62
C CYS A 26 5.65 1.23 12.43
N VAL A 27 4.96 2.32 12.72
CA VAL A 27 3.51 2.46 12.53
C VAL A 27 3.25 3.45 11.42
N ILE A 28 2.46 3.03 10.45
CA ILE A 28 2.00 3.88 9.35
C ILE A 28 0.56 4.29 9.63
N ALA A 29 0.29 5.59 9.53
CA ALA A 29 -1.05 6.17 9.60
C ALA A 29 -1.35 6.93 8.31
N ARG A 30 -2.53 6.70 7.74
CA ARG A 30 -3.04 7.41 6.57
C ARG A 30 -4.44 7.94 6.85
N THR A 31 -4.71 9.17 6.45
CA THR A 31 -6.03 9.79 6.57
C THR A 31 -6.80 9.76 5.25
N ASN A 32 -8.11 9.91 5.34
CA ASN A 32 -9.01 9.99 4.18
C ASN A 32 -8.63 11.13 3.22
N MET A 33 -8.21 12.27 3.74
CA MET A 33 -7.79 13.42 2.93
C MET A 33 -6.37 13.31 2.36
N GLY A 34 -5.69 12.16 2.55
CA GLY A 34 -4.43 11.87 1.90
C GLY A 34 -3.19 12.35 2.66
N TYR A 35 -3.25 12.47 3.98
CA TYR A 35 -2.06 12.65 4.80
C TYR A 35 -1.52 11.30 5.27
N VAL A 36 -0.21 11.17 5.30
CA VAL A 36 0.49 9.95 5.73
C VAL A 36 1.65 10.30 6.65
N LYS A 37 1.93 9.42 7.60
CA LYS A 37 3.12 9.54 8.46
C LYS A 37 3.61 8.17 8.92
N ARG A 38 4.88 8.14 9.27
CA ARG A 38 5.54 7.03 9.95
C ARG A 38 5.86 7.42 11.39
N MET A 39 5.59 6.52 12.32
CA MET A 39 5.84 6.73 13.75
C MET A 39 6.59 5.53 14.32
N THR A 40 7.29 5.74 15.43
CA THR A 40 7.86 4.65 16.23
C THR A 40 6.75 3.95 17.05
N PRO A 41 6.85 2.63 17.31
CA PRO A 41 5.86 1.89 18.10
C PRO A 41 5.70 2.42 19.53
N ASP A 42 6.73 3.04 20.10
CA ASP A 42 6.68 3.63 21.45
C ASP A 42 5.60 4.70 21.63
N ASN A 43 5.15 5.29 20.53
CA ASN A 43 4.02 6.21 20.52
C ASN A 43 2.67 5.53 20.81
N PHE A 44 2.59 4.19 20.77
CA PHE A 44 1.38 3.39 20.96
C PHE A 44 1.54 2.42 22.14
N LYS A 45 1.82 2.94 23.33
CA LYS A 45 1.88 2.12 24.55
C LYS A 45 0.48 1.61 24.91
N SER A 46 0.41 0.35 25.32
CA SER A 46 -0.81 -0.26 25.81
C SER A 46 -1.36 0.53 27.00
N GLN A 47 -2.65 0.84 26.98
CA GLN A 47 -3.33 1.52 28.08
C GLN A 47 -3.99 0.50 29.00
N HIS A 48 -3.88 0.73 30.32
CA HIS A 48 -4.63 -0.02 31.31
C HIS A 48 -6.10 0.40 31.33
N ARG A 49 -6.98 -0.41 31.94
CA ARG A 49 -8.38 -0.10 32.14
C ARG A 49 -8.56 1.30 32.74
N GLY A 50 -9.41 2.14 32.14
CA GLY A 50 -9.67 3.51 32.58
C GLY A 50 -8.76 4.58 31.96
N GLY A 51 -7.84 4.22 31.08
CA GLY A 51 -7.03 5.18 30.33
C GLY A 51 -7.88 5.98 29.32
N LYS A 52 -7.59 7.28 29.18
CA LYS A 52 -8.14 8.09 28.07
C LYS A 52 -7.52 7.59 26.76
N GLY A 53 -8.33 7.35 25.74
CA GLY A 53 -7.84 6.91 24.42
C GLY A 53 -6.68 7.74 23.90
N ILE A 54 -5.77 7.12 23.12
CA ILE A 54 -4.62 7.81 22.53
C ILE A 54 -5.04 8.33 21.17
N LYS A 55 -4.87 9.65 20.95
CA LYS A 55 -5.07 10.25 19.65
C LYS A 55 -3.90 9.86 18.74
N GLY A 56 -4.15 9.09 17.70
CA GLY A 56 -3.12 8.57 16.82
C GLY A 56 -2.54 9.59 15.84
N MET A 57 -3.30 10.65 15.53
CA MET A 57 -2.90 11.68 14.56
C MET A 57 -3.76 12.93 14.77
N GLN A 58 -3.19 14.11 14.49
CA GLN A 58 -3.99 15.32 14.36
C GLN A 58 -4.55 15.36 12.94
N THR A 59 -5.87 15.38 12.83
CA THR A 59 -6.58 15.50 11.56
C THR A 59 -7.16 16.90 11.39
N LEU A 60 -7.46 17.27 10.15
CA LEU A 60 -8.29 18.43 9.86
C LEU A 60 -9.73 18.18 10.33
N GLU A 61 -10.51 19.24 10.44
CA GLU A 61 -11.96 19.12 10.59
C GLU A 61 -12.50 18.31 9.39
N GLU A 62 -13.33 17.30 9.64
CA GLU A 62 -13.85 16.35 8.64
C GLU A 62 -12.87 15.30 8.12
N ASP A 63 -11.58 15.30 8.51
CA ASP A 63 -10.63 14.25 8.17
C ASP A 63 -10.59 13.17 9.26
N TYR A 64 -10.31 11.93 8.86
CA TYR A 64 -10.21 10.79 9.78
C TYR A 64 -9.14 9.80 9.33
N ILE A 65 -8.65 9.00 10.29
CA ILE A 65 -7.68 7.94 9.98
C ILE A 65 -8.39 6.78 9.30
N GLU A 66 -7.96 6.44 8.10
CA GLU A 66 -8.44 5.27 7.35
C GLU A 66 -7.58 4.05 7.56
N ASP A 67 -6.25 4.20 7.55
CA ASP A 67 -5.32 3.11 7.78
C ASP A 67 -4.41 3.43 8.94
N LEU A 68 -4.27 2.46 9.84
CA LEU A 68 -3.32 2.46 10.94
C LEU A 68 -2.81 1.03 11.11
N PHE A 69 -1.55 0.78 10.76
CA PHE A 69 -0.99 -0.56 10.82
C PHE A 69 0.50 -0.54 11.20
N MET A 70 0.94 -1.65 11.78
CA MET A 70 2.36 -1.87 12.06
C MET A 70 3.03 -2.56 10.89
N THR A 71 4.26 -2.14 10.61
CA THR A 71 5.13 -2.72 9.60
C THR A 71 6.59 -2.54 10.04
N THR A 72 7.55 -2.81 9.15
CA THR A 72 8.95 -2.43 9.37
C THR A 72 9.44 -1.48 8.28
N SER A 73 10.58 -0.81 8.53
CA SER A 73 11.10 0.23 7.63
C SER A 73 11.33 -0.25 6.20
N HIS A 74 11.71 -1.51 6.01
CA HIS A 74 12.04 -2.07 4.70
C HIS A 74 10.85 -2.61 3.92
N TYR A 75 9.65 -2.66 4.52
CA TYR A 75 8.44 -3.08 3.79
C TYR A 75 8.14 -2.14 2.63
N VAL A 76 7.71 -2.72 1.53
CA VAL A 76 7.13 -1.97 0.41
C VAL A 76 5.67 -1.72 0.70
N LEU A 77 5.29 -0.45 0.71
CA LEU A 77 3.90 -0.03 0.80
C LEU A 77 3.38 0.20 -0.62
N THR A 78 2.44 -0.63 -1.06
CA THR A 78 1.79 -0.48 -2.36
C THR A 78 0.50 0.29 -2.17
N PHE A 79 0.42 1.46 -2.80
CA PHE A 79 -0.71 2.38 -2.75
C PHE A 79 -1.57 2.19 -3.99
N PHE A 80 -2.85 1.93 -3.79
CA PHE A 80 -3.82 1.82 -4.87
C PHE A 80 -4.72 3.04 -4.91
N THR A 81 -5.10 3.47 -6.11
CA THR A 81 -5.90 4.68 -6.31
C THR A 81 -7.28 4.37 -6.88
N ASN A 82 -8.19 5.32 -6.71
CA ASN A 82 -9.54 5.25 -7.25
C ASN A 82 -9.59 5.05 -8.78
N THR A 83 -8.54 5.47 -9.48
CA THR A 83 -8.41 5.31 -10.93
C THR A 83 -7.82 3.97 -11.38
N GLY A 84 -7.60 3.03 -10.45
CA GLY A 84 -7.06 1.71 -10.75
C GLY A 84 -5.55 1.67 -10.99
N ARG A 85 -4.80 2.62 -10.47
CA ARG A 85 -3.34 2.67 -10.54
C ARG A 85 -2.72 2.22 -9.22
N ALA A 86 -1.48 1.78 -9.29
CA ALA A 86 -0.67 1.40 -8.14
C ALA A 86 0.66 2.16 -8.13
N TYR A 87 1.06 2.60 -6.95
CA TYR A 87 2.34 3.25 -6.65
C TYR A 87 3.03 2.52 -5.51
N LYS A 88 4.32 2.69 -5.35
CA LYS A 88 5.05 2.12 -4.22
C LYS A 88 5.97 3.13 -3.54
N LEU A 89 6.11 2.95 -2.23
CA LEU A 89 7.14 3.57 -1.40
C LEU A 89 7.68 2.50 -0.45
N LYS A 90 8.96 2.58 -0.09
CA LYS A 90 9.46 1.90 1.09
C LYS A 90 8.94 2.62 2.34
N ALA A 91 8.65 1.89 3.41
CA ALA A 91 8.14 2.51 4.62
C ALA A 91 9.07 3.61 5.16
N TYR A 92 10.39 3.44 5.04
CA TYR A 92 11.37 4.47 5.45
C TYR A 92 11.33 5.75 4.60
N GLU A 93 10.76 5.73 3.38
CA GLU A 93 10.61 6.93 2.54
C GLU A 93 9.47 7.84 3.03
N ILE A 94 8.58 7.32 3.89
CA ILE A 94 7.56 8.14 4.53
C ILE A 94 8.22 8.90 5.69
N PRO A 95 8.11 10.24 5.72
CA PRO A 95 8.72 11.05 6.76
C PRO A 95 8.24 10.66 8.16
N GLU A 96 9.17 10.56 9.09
CA GLU A 96 8.85 10.34 10.49
C GLU A 96 8.17 11.58 11.07
N ALA A 97 7.15 11.38 11.89
CA ALA A 97 6.43 12.45 12.52
C ALA A 97 5.90 12.03 13.89
N GLY A 98 5.81 12.98 14.79
CA GLY A 98 5.28 12.77 16.13
C GLY A 98 3.78 12.44 16.12
N ARG A 99 3.29 11.86 17.23
CA ARG A 99 1.92 11.41 17.38
C ARG A 99 0.88 12.49 17.10
N THR A 100 1.12 13.71 17.51
CA THR A 100 0.20 14.84 17.34
C THR A 100 0.32 15.55 16.01
N SER A 101 1.31 15.22 15.20
CA SER A 101 1.52 15.80 13.87
C SER A 101 0.46 15.29 12.89
N ARG A 102 0.13 16.12 11.88
CA ARG A 102 -0.72 15.74 10.74
C ARG A 102 -0.01 14.78 9.78
N GLY A 103 1.31 14.84 9.70
CA GLY A 103 2.10 14.11 8.71
C GLY A 103 2.28 14.88 7.39
N THR A 104 2.61 14.15 6.33
CA THR A 104 2.92 14.68 5.00
C THR A 104 1.78 14.36 4.04
N ALA A 105 1.43 15.32 3.16
CA ALA A 105 0.48 15.06 2.10
C ALA A 105 1.06 14.04 1.10
N ILE A 106 0.33 12.98 0.81
CA ILE A 106 0.80 11.87 -0.04
C ILE A 106 1.18 12.33 -1.45
N ILE A 107 0.54 13.39 -1.96
CA ILE A 107 0.86 13.99 -3.26
C ILE A 107 2.30 14.53 -3.34
N ASN A 108 2.92 14.82 -2.20
CA ASN A 108 4.34 15.23 -2.15
C ASN A 108 5.30 14.03 -2.25
N LEU A 109 4.81 12.81 -2.07
CA LEU A 109 5.60 11.58 -2.10
C LEU A 109 5.34 10.76 -3.37
N LEU A 110 4.13 10.80 -3.91
CA LEU A 110 3.68 10.06 -5.09
C LEU A 110 3.25 11.00 -6.22
N GLN A 111 3.55 10.61 -7.45
CA GLN A 111 3.17 11.38 -8.65
C GLN A 111 1.72 11.09 -9.04
N LEU A 112 0.77 11.48 -8.18
CA LEU A 112 -0.66 11.30 -8.45
C LEU A 112 -1.15 12.26 -9.52
N ALA A 113 -2.06 11.80 -10.36
CA ALA A 113 -2.77 12.64 -11.32
C ALA A 113 -3.83 13.54 -10.61
N PRO A 114 -4.25 14.65 -11.22
CA PRO A 114 -5.36 15.44 -10.68
C PRO A 114 -6.62 14.59 -10.47
N GLY A 115 -7.22 14.68 -9.29
CA GLY A 115 -8.40 13.90 -8.91
C GLY A 115 -8.14 12.44 -8.52
N GLU A 116 -6.89 11.99 -8.58
CA GLU A 116 -6.48 10.67 -8.13
C GLU A 116 -6.29 10.65 -6.61
N THR A 117 -6.94 9.72 -5.93
CA THR A 117 -6.89 9.57 -4.47
C THR A 117 -6.53 8.14 -4.08
N ILE A 118 -5.82 7.98 -2.95
CA ILE A 118 -5.48 6.67 -2.43
C ILE A 118 -6.74 6.04 -1.82
N THR A 119 -7.03 4.81 -2.22
CA THR A 119 -8.17 4.02 -1.71
C THR A 119 -7.75 2.83 -0.85
N ALA A 120 -6.54 2.32 -1.07
CA ALA A 120 -6.01 1.21 -0.27
C ALA A 120 -4.48 1.27 -0.19
N VAL A 121 -3.92 0.73 0.90
CA VAL A 121 -2.49 0.53 1.11
C VAL A 121 -2.26 -0.91 1.54
N VAL A 122 -1.37 -1.61 0.83
CA VAL A 122 -1.00 -2.99 1.15
C VAL A 122 0.49 -3.04 1.45
N PRO A 123 0.90 -3.32 2.70
CA PRO A 123 2.29 -3.56 3.04
C PRO A 123 2.72 -4.95 2.54
N VAL A 124 3.81 -5.02 1.81
CA VAL A 124 4.35 -6.26 1.25
C VAL A 124 5.85 -6.31 1.47
N LYS A 125 6.36 -7.44 1.92
CA LYS A 125 7.80 -7.73 1.89
C LYS A 125 8.06 -8.60 0.67
N ILE A 126 8.83 -8.07 -0.28
CA ILE A 126 9.01 -8.72 -1.60
C ILE A 126 9.57 -10.14 -1.46
N GLU A 127 10.47 -10.33 -0.49
CA GLU A 127 11.12 -11.61 -0.20
C GLU A 127 10.16 -12.69 0.30
N ASP A 128 9.04 -12.29 0.92
CA ASP A 128 8.06 -13.17 1.53
C ASP A 128 6.87 -13.49 0.61
N ILE A 129 6.82 -12.90 -0.60
CA ILE A 129 5.74 -13.14 -1.57
C ILE A 129 5.77 -14.60 -2.04
N LYS A 130 4.67 -15.32 -1.80
CA LYS A 130 4.45 -16.69 -2.26
C LYS A 130 3.76 -16.70 -3.63
N ASP A 131 3.77 -17.86 -4.26
CA ASP A 131 3.12 -18.05 -5.59
C ASP A 131 1.59 -17.94 -5.52
N ASP A 132 1.01 -18.24 -4.36
CA ASP A 132 -0.41 -18.20 -4.06
C ASP A 132 -0.85 -16.89 -3.35
N ASP A 133 0.03 -15.89 -3.29
CA ASP A 133 -0.31 -14.55 -2.79
C ASP A 133 -0.89 -13.69 -3.92
N TYR A 134 -2.10 -13.20 -3.70
CA TYR A 134 -2.83 -12.38 -4.66
C TYR A 134 -3.27 -11.06 -4.03
N LEU A 135 -3.35 -10.04 -4.87
CA LEU A 135 -4.06 -8.80 -4.56
C LEU A 135 -5.48 -8.92 -5.09
N PHE A 136 -6.44 -9.01 -4.18
CA PHE A 136 -7.86 -9.03 -4.49
C PHE A 136 -8.38 -7.59 -4.50
N MET A 137 -9.00 -7.20 -5.59
CA MET A 137 -9.47 -5.85 -5.86
C MET A 137 -10.97 -5.84 -6.04
N ALA A 138 -11.62 -4.81 -5.52
CA ALA A 138 -13.05 -4.59 -5.68
C ALA A 138 -13.35 -3.16 -6.08
N THR A 139 -14.31 -2.98 -6.99
CA THR A 139 -14.76 -1.67 -7.45
C THR A 139 -16.09 -1.29 -6.83
N LYS A 140 -16.40 0.00 -6.92
CA LYS A 140 -17.66 0.59 -6.45
C LYS A 140 -18.90 -0.08 -7.07
N ASN A 141 -18.82 -0.49 -8.33
CA ASN A 141 -19.89 -1.14 -9.07
C ASN A 141 -19.91 -2.66 -8.95
N GLY A 142 -19.12 -3.24 -8.02
CA GLY A 142 -19.14 -4.66 -7.72
C GLY A 142 -18.31 -5.54 -8.65
N ILE A 143 -17.39 -4.95 -9.41
CA ILE A 143 -16.43 -5.72 -10.20
C ILE A 143 -15.30 -6.18 -9.27
N VAL A 144 -14.91 -7.44 -9.38
CA VAL A 144 -13.80 -8.02 -8.61
C VAL A 144 -12.73 -8.59 -9.52
N LYS A 145 -11.51 -8.59 -9.02
CA LYS A 145 -10.34 -9.11 -9.71
C LYS A 145 -9.31 -9.64 -8.72
N LYS A 146 -8.60 -10.67 -9.12
CA LYS A 146 -7.47 -11.23 -8.37
C LYS A 146 -6.22 -11.24 -9.28
N THR A 147 -5.13 -10.63 -8.82
CA THR A 147 -3.87 -10.54 -9.58
C THR A 147 -2.72 -11.02 -8.70
N PRO A 148 -1.79 -11.86 -9.23
CA PRO A 148 -0.63 -12.31 -8.46
C PRO A 148 0.20 -11.13 -7.93
N CYS A 149 0.61 -11.17 -6.67
CA CYS A 149 1.43 -10.13 -6.04
C CYS A 149 2.74 -9.88 -6.78
N LYS A 150 3.31 -10.91 -7.40
CA LYS A 150 4.55 -10.82 -8.19
C LYS A 150 4.47 -9.81 -9.33
N GLU A 151 3.29 -9.58 -9.89
CA GLU A 151 3.10 -8.59 -10.97
C GLU A 151 3.28 -7.14 -10.49
N PHE A 152 3.30 -6.92 -9.18
CA PHE A 152 3.50 -5.61 -8.55
C PHE A 152 4.91 -5.43 -7.96
N ALA A 153 5.82 -6.38 -8.14
CA ALA A 153 7.18 -6.29 -7.62
C ALA A 153 7.94 -5.08 -8.19
N ASN A 154 7.72 -4.76 -9.47
CA ASN A 154 8.40 -3.68 -10.18
C ASN A 154 7.44 -2.55 -10.58
N ILE A 155 7.15 -1.66 -9.62
CA ILE A 155 6.35 -0.46 -9.86
C ILE A 155 7.29 0.72 -10.12
N ARG A 156 7.11 1.43 -11.23
CA ARG A 156 7.86 2.64 -11.57
C ARG A 156 7.37 3.84 -10.75
N LYS A 157 8.19 4.90 -10.63
CA LYS A 157 7.83 6.13 -9.89
C LYS A 157 6.52 6.79 -10.35
N ASN A 158 6.22 6.70 -11.65
CA ASN A 158 4.98 7.22 -12.22
C ASN A 158 3.78 6.27 -12.07
N GLY A 159 3.93 5.19 -11.29
CA GLY A 159 2.91 4.18 -11.07
C GLY A 159 2.73 3.22 -12.25
N ILE A 160 1.92 2.21 -12.02
CA ILE A 160 1.50 1.23 -13.02
C ILE A 160 -0.02 1.07 -12.97
N GLN A 161 -0.58 0.56 -14.05
CA GLN A 161 -1.98 0.14 -14.06
C GLN A 161 -2.15 -1.14 -13.23
N ALA A 162 -3.09 -1.12 -12.29
CA ALA A 162 -3.45 -2.26 -11.48
C ALA A 162 -4.74 -2.93 -11.96
N MET A 163 -5.67 -2.15 -12.49
CA MET A 163 -6.96 -2.59 -13.01
C MET A 163 -7.44 -1.64 -14.11
N THR A 164 -8.04 -2.17 -15.15
CA THR A 164 -8.81 -1.37 -16.11
C THR A 164 -10.23 -1.19 -15.57
N LEU A 165 -10.63 0.05 -15.33
CA LEU A 165 -11.95 0.39 -14.84
C LEU A 165 -12.91 0.63 -16.01
N ARG A 166 -14.20 0.35 -15.79
CA ARG A 166 -15.28 0.81 -16.66
C ARG A 166 -15.52 2.30 -16.44
N ASP A 167 -16.20 2.92 -17.39
CA ASP A 167 -16.68 4.28 -17.22
C ASP A 167 -17.54 4.39 -15.96
N ASP A 168 -17.39 5.47 -15.21
CA ASP A 168 -18.10 5.75 -13.94
C ASP A 168 -17.86 4.73 -12.81
N ASP A 169 -16.81 3.89 -12.89
CA ASP A 169 -16.41 2.99 -11.81
C ASP A 169 -15.11 3.46 -11.13
N GLU A 170 -14.91 3.04 -9.90
CA GLU A 170 -13.75 3.38 -9.09
C GLU A 170 -13.26 2.13 -8.35
N LEU A 171 -11.93 1.98 -8.27
CA LEU A 171 -11.33 0.99 -7.36
C LEU A 171 -11.49 1.50 -5.93
N ILE A 172 -12.12 0.69 -5.07
CA ILE A 172 -12.43 1.11 -3.69
C ILE A 172 -11.68 0.31 -2.63
N GLU A 173 -11.28 -0.92 -2.93
CA GLU A 173 -10.60 -1.77 -1.94
C GLU A 173 -9.62 -2.73 -2.61
N VAL A 174 -8.48 -2.94 -1.94
CA VAL A 174 -7.50 -3.96 -2.30
C VAL A 174 -7.02 -4.65 -1.03
N LYS A 175 -7.05 -5.98 -1.02
CA LYS A 175 -6.60 -6.82 0.08
C LYS A 175 -5.63 -7.89 -0.41
N LEU A 176 -4.65 -8.20 0.42
CA LEU A 176 -3.81 -9.38 0.23
C LEU A 176 -4.63 -10.62 0.56
N THR A 177 -4.64 -11.58 -0.34
CA THR A 177 -5.36 -12.85 -0.18
C THR A 177 -4.49 -14.01 -0.64
N ASP A 178 -4.84 -15.19 -0.18
CA ASP A 178 -4.29 -16.47 -0.61
C ASP A 178 -5.42 -17.44 -0.97
N ASP A 179 -5.09 -18.68 -1.32
CA ASP A 179 -6.07 -19.69 -1.69
C ASP A 179 -6.93 -20.20 -0.52
N THR A 180 -6.61 -19.82 0.72
CA THR A 180 -7.41 -20.15 1.92
C THR A 180 -8.40 -19.04 2.28
N THR A 181 -8.29 -17.87 1.66
CA THR A 181 -9.08 -16.68 1.99
C THR A 181 -10.52 -16.80 1.52
N GLU A 182 -11.45 -16.43 2.37
CA GLU A 182 -12.85 -16.19 2.01
C GLU A 182 -13.14 -14.70 1.91
N VAL A 183 -13.86 -14.32 0.89
CA VAL A 183 -14.23 -12.93 0.60
C VAL A 183 -15.69 -12.72 0.95
N MET A 184 -15.98 -11.66 1.68
CA MET A 184 -17.33 -11.19 1.94
C MET A 184 -17.50 -9.79 1.35
N MET A 185 -18.49 -9.61 0.51
CA MET A 185 -18.87 -8.32 -0.05
C MET A 185 -20.25 -7.92 0.46
N VAL A 186 -20.34 -6.67 0.90
CA VAL A 186 -21.60 -6.10 1.40
C VAL A 186 -21.91 -4.83 0.61
N THR A 187 -23.11 -4.77 0.05
CA THR A 187 -23.57 -3.58 -0.66
C THR A 187 -24.11 -2.53 0.30
N LYS A 188 -24.21 -1.28 -0.16
CA LYS A 188 -24.82 -0.17 0.60
C LYS A 188 -26.26 -0.48 1.05
N LEU A 189 -26.97 -1.33 0.31
CA LEU A 189 -28.35 -1.72 0.61
C LEU A 189 -28.44 -2.96 1.52
N GLY A 190 -27.31 -3.44 2.05
CA GLY A 190 -27.27 -4.56 2.99
C GLY A 190 -27.29 -5.94 2.32
N MET A 191 -27.20 -6.04 1.01
CA MET A 191 -26.98 -7.32 0.35
C MET A 191 -25.58 -7.83 0.64
N CYS A 192 -25.46 -9.11 0.97
CA CYS A 192 -24.18 -9.73 1.32
C CYS A 192 -23.98 -10.99 0.48
N ILE A 193 -22.77 -11.16 -0.05
CA ILE A 193 -22.30 -12.38 -0.69
C ILE A 193 -21.00 -12.82 -0.06
N ARG A 194 -20.82 -14.13 0.12
CA ARG A 194 -19.57 -14.74 0.60
C ARG A 194 -19.15 -15.83 -0.37
N PHE A 195 -17.88 -15.83 -0.75
CA PHE A 195 -17.29 -16.80 -1.67
C PHE A 195 -15.80 -17.02 -1.34
N LYS A 196 -15.22 -18.08 -1.88
CA LYS A 196 -13.78 -18.34 -1.72
C LYS A 196 -12.98 -17.49 -2.71
N ALA A 197 -11.82 -16.99 -2.31
CA ALA A 197 -10.93 -16.28 -3.22
C ALA A 197 -10.54 -17.13 -4.44
N THR A 198 -10.53 -18.45 -4.30
CA THR A 198 -10.31 -19.42 -5.39
C THR A 198 -11.40 -19.45 -6.45
N ASP A 199 -12.60 -18.97 -6.14
CA ASP A 199 -13.71 -18.91 -7.11
C ASP A 199 -13.48 -17.81 -8.17
N VAL A 200 -12.59 -16.86 -7.87
CA VAL A 200 -12.16 -15.81 -8.81
C VAL A 200 -10.86 -16.23 -9.48
N ARG A 201 -10.89 -16.37 -10.81
CA ARG A 201 -9.70 -16.72 -11.58
C ARG A 201 -8.66 -15.60 -11.55
N PRO A 202 -7.36 -15.90 -11.32
CA PRO A 202 -6.29 -14.90 -11.42
C PRO A 202 -6.21 -14.30 -12.83
N THR A 203 -6.03 -12.98 -12.90
CA THR A 203 -5.87 -12.24 -14.14
C THR A 203 -4.75 -11.21 -14.03
N GLY A 204 -4.18 -10.80 -15.16
CA GLY A 204 -3.13 -9.79 -15.20
C GLY A 204 -3.61 -8.38 -14.82
N ARG A 205 -2.65 -7.47 -14.63
CA ARG A 205 -2.89 -6.09 -14.18
C ARG A 205 -3.85 -5.29 -15.05
N SER A 206 -3.81 -5.46 -16.38
CA SER A 206 -4.64 -4.73 -17.32
C SER A 206 -6.08 -5.28 -17.46
N ALA A 207 -6.41 -6.39 -16.80
CA ALA A 207 -7.76 -6.94 -16.86
C ALA A 207 -8.78 -6.06 -16.12
N MET A 208 -10.04 -6.10 -16.59
CA MET A 208 -11.15 -5.37 -15.97
C MET A 208 -11.74 -6.11 -14.77
N GLY A 209 -11.66 -7.43 -14.74
CA GLY A 209 -12.28 -8.26 -13.72
C GLY A 209 -13.66 -8.81 -14.13
N VAL A 210 -14.35 -9.40 -13.16
CA VAL A 210 -15.65 -10.04 -13.30
C VAL A 210 -16.63 -9.47 -12.28
N ILE A 211 -17.92 -9.69 -12.49
CA ILE A 211 -18.96 -9.32 -11.51
C ILE A 211 -18.81 -10.24 -10.29
N GLY A 212 -18.67 -9.64 -9.11
CA GLY A 212 -18.55 -10.32 -7.82
C GLY A 212 -19.89 -10.73 -7.21
#